data_3ade197a732e9e3b840bc80f64224609
#
_entry.id   3ade197a732e9e3b840bc80f64224609
#
_cell.length_a   1.000
_cell.length_b   1.000
_cell.length_c   1.000
_cell.angle_alpha   90.00
_cell.angle_beta   90.00
_cell.angle_gamma   90.00
#
_symmetry.space_group_name_H-M   'P 1'
#
loop_
_entity.id
_entity.type
_entity.pdbx_description
1 polymer ?
#
loop_
_entity_poly.entity_id
_entity_poly.type
_entity_poly.pdbx_seq_one_letter_code
_entity_poly.pdbx_strand_id
1 'polypeptide(L)'
;MRFTLIILLLSFNNYYLKAQKNETESLKDKITFSGYIRYMNSSSVINSDSIIADNLIHNRLRFKADFNNKLSAIVEMRNRVFFGQGTNLNPELGKILDDDIGSFDLSLIVHDSRTLVVHSIFDRAFLKYSSEKWELRIGRQRINWGVNLAWNPNDLFNAYSLIDFDYQERSGVDALRFQYYTGEMSSIE
;
A
#
# COMPACT_ATOMS: atom_id res chain seq x y z
N MET A 1 -5.46 -26.33 3.02
CA MET A 1 -5.09 -26.37 1.59
C MET A 1 -5.02 -24.93 1.04
N ARG A 2 -4.16 -24.07 1.66
CA ARG A 2 -4.01 -22.64 1.31
C ARG A 2 -2.54 -22.20 1.11
N PHE A 3 -1.59 -23.14 1.09
CA PHE A 3 -0.14 -22.82 1.00
C PHE A 3 0.43 -22.80 -0.42
N THR A 4 -0.34 -23.09 -1.46
CA THR A 4 0.19 -23.30 -2.82
C THR A 4 0.28 -21.99 -3.64
N LEU A 5 -0.33 -20.89 -3.20
CA LEU A 5 -0.38 -19.67 -3.99
C LEU A 5 0.83 -18.71 -3.79
N ILE A 6 1.55 -18.83 -2.67
CA ILE A 6 2.67 -17.91 -2.35
C ILE A 6 3.98 -18.34 -3.02
N ILE A 7 4.15 -19.63 -3.33
CA ILE A 7 5.38 -20.14 -3.97
C ILE A 7 5.43 -19.83 -5.48
N LEU A 8 4.29 -19.54 -6.11
CA LEU A 8 4.23 -19.27 -7.55
C LEU A 8 4.79 -17.89 -7.96
N LEU A 9 5.04 -16.98 -7.02
CA LEU A 9 5.60 -15.65 -7.29
C LEU A 9 7.12 -15.59 -7.23
N LEU A 10 7.81 -16.66 -6.83
CA LEU A 10 9.27 -16.69 -6.71
C LEU A 10 10.01 -17.51 -7.78
N SER A 11 9.29 -18.18 -8.68
CA SER A 11 9.92 -18.94 -9.77
C SER A 11 9.79 -18.24 -11.13
N PHE A 12 10.29 -17.02 -11.27
CA PHE A 12 10.57 -16.45 -12.58
C PHE A 12 11.87 -17.07 -13.10
N ASN A 13 11.77 -18.25 -13.70
CA ASN A 13 12.81 -18.77 -14.57
C ASN A 13 12.97 -17.85 -15.78
N ASN A 14 14.22 -17.42 -16.01
CA ASN A 14 14.62 -16.62 -17.16
C ASN A 14 14.41 -17.40 -18.47
N TYR A 15 13.27 -17.30 -19.07
CA TYR A 15 13.08 -17.69 -20.47
C TYR A 15 13.46 -16.49 -21.35
N TYR A 16 14.66 -16.53 -21.92
CA TYR A 16 15.04 -15.63 -23.00
C TYR A 16 14.25 -15.98 -24.26
N LEU A 17 13.10 -15.34 -24.48
CA LEU A 17 12.43 -15.35 -25.76
C LEU A 17 13.14 -14.32 -26.66
N LYS A 18 13.86 -14.81 -27.67
CA LYS A 18 14.28 -14.01 -28.81
C LYS A 18 13.05 -13.67 -29.63
N ALA A 19 12.44 -12.51 -29.38
CA ALA A 19 11.39 -11.96 -30.24
C ALA A 19 12.03 -11.09 -31.32
N GLN A 20 11.57 -11.25 -32.55
CA GLN A 20 11.93 -10.47 -33.72
C GLN A 20 11.67 -8.97 -33.47
N LYS A 21 12.62 -8.17 -33.93
CA LYS A 21 12.67 -6.72 -33.83
C LYS A 21 11.65 -6.10 -34.77
N ASN A 22 10.42 -5.99 -34.34
CA ASN A 22 9.46 -5.01 -34.83
C ASN A 22 9.34 -3.95 -33.74
N GLU A 23 9.19 -2.67 -34.10
CA GLU A 23 9.06 -1.51 -33.22
C GLU A 23 7.85 -1.63 -32.28
N THR A 24 7.92 -2.53 -31.35
CA THR A 24 7.01 -2.65 -30.22
C THR A 24 7.76 -2.08 -29.03
N GLU A 25 7.27 -0.98 -28.48
CA GLU A 25 7.66 -0.50 -27.15
C GLU A 25 7.83 -1.71 -26.23
N SER A 26 9.02 -1.85 -25.66
CA SER A 26 9.36 -3.02 -24.84
C SER A 26 8.36 -3.13 -23.69
N LEU A 27 7.87 -4.33 -23.37
CA LEU A 27 7.04 -4.57 -22.18
C LEU A 27 7.70 -4.04 -20.90
N LYS A 28 9.04 -3.92 -20.88
CA LYS A 28 9.78 -3.32 -19.76
C LYS A 28 9.48 -1.84 -19.57
N ASP A 29 9.15 -1.11 -20.63
CA ASP A 29 8.83 0.32 -20.56
C ASP A 29 7.39 0.55 -20.06
N LYS A 30 6.55 -0.48 -20.12
CA LYS A 30 5.14 -0.44 -19.67
C LYS A 30 4.92 -0.88 -18.23
N ILE A 31 5.91 -1.52 -17.62
CA ILE A 31 5.81 -2.03 -16.26
C ILE A 31 6.90 -1.41 -15.40
N THR A 32 6.48 -0.75 -14.34
CA THR A 32 7.38 -0.17 -13.33
C THR A 32 7.17 -0.89 -12.00
N PHE A 33 8.26 -1.37 -11.42
CA PHE A 33 8.30 -1.93 -10.08
C PHE A 33 9.22 -1.08 -9.21
N SER A 34 8.73 -0.65 -8.04
CA SER A 34 9.49 0.15 -7.09
C SER A 34 9.07 -0.21 -5.66
N GLY A 35 9.86 0.21 -4.70
CA GLY A 35 9.53 -0.03 -3.30
C GLY A 35 10.64 0.39 -2.37
N TYR A 36 10.43 0.18 -1.10
CA TYR A 36 11.42 0.40 -0.06
C TYR A 36 11.21 -0.60 1.09
N ILE A 37 12.25 -0.76 1.88
CA ILE A 37 12.23 -1.43 3.17
C ILE A 37 12.75 -0.48 4.24
N ARG A 38 12.09 -0.45 5.39
CA ARG A 38 12.45 0.38 6.53
C ARG A 38 12.43 -0.47 7.79
N TYR A 39 13.42 -0.28 8.64
CA TYR A 39 13.46 -0.87 9.96
C TYR A 39 13.27 0.22 11.01
N MET A 40 12.45 -0.05 12.00
CA MET A 40 12.22 0.81 13.14
C MET A 40 12.35 -0.02 14.43
N ASN A 41 13.11 0.49 15.36
CA ASN A 41 13.14 0.00 16.74
C ASN A 41 12.52 1.05 17.65
N SER A 42 11.62 0.64 18.51
CA SER A 42 11.02 1.48 19.52
C SER A 42 11.29 0.92 20.91
N SER A 43 11.62 1.79 21.86
CA SER A 43 11.83 1.42 23.26
C SER A 43 10.95 2.28 24.15
N SER A 44 10.11 1.66 24.95
CA SER A 44 9.20 2.31 25.89
C SER A 44 9.61 2.00 27.30
N VAL A 45 9.75 3.05 28.11
CA VAL A 45 10.01 2.91 29.56
C VAL A 45 8.66 2.84 30.26
N ILE A 46 8.36 1.72 30.90
CA ILE A 46 7.12 1.53 31.66
C ILE A 46 7.32 1.99 33.12
N ASN A 47 8.44 1.61 33.71
CA ASN A 47 8.85 1.99 35.05
C ASN A 47 10.36 2.26 35.07
N SER A 48 10.89 2.79 36.20
CA SER A 48 12.33 3.04 36.36
C SER A 48 13.23 1.84 36.01
N ASP A 49 12.70 0.62 36.05
CA ASP A 49 13.47 -0.63 35.91
C ASP A 49 13.01 -1.52 34.74
N SER A 50 12.01 -1.06 33.97
CA SER A 50 11.44 -1.89 32.91
C SER A 50 11.40 -1.15 31.58
N ILE A 51 12.18 -1.63 30.61
CA ILE A 51 12.20 -1.16 29.22
C ILE A 51 11.60 -2.25 28.36
N ILE A 52 10.63 -1.88 27.52
CA ILE A 52 10.05 -2.76 26.50
C ILE A 52 10.59 -2.32 25.14
N ALA A 53 11.17 -3.25 24.40
CA ALA A 53 11.68 -3.01 23.06
C ALA A 53 10.84 -3.76 22.03
N ASP A 54 10.45 -3.04 20.98
CA ASP A 54 9.76 -3.55 19.82
C ASP A 54 10.49 -3.22 18.54
N ASN A 55 10.28 -4.07 17.55
CA ASN A 55 10.88 -3.93 16.24
C ASN A 55 9.79 -4.04 15.17
N LEU A 56 9.92 -3.21 14.16
CA LEU A 56 9.07 -3.22 12.99
C LEU A 56 9.93 -3.19 11.73
N ILE A 57 9.72 -4.17 10.86
CA ILE A 57 10.18 -4.09 9.48
C ILE A 57 8.98 -3.70 8.64
N HIS A 58 9.07 -2.57 7.96
CA HIS A 58 8.07 -2.07 7.05
C HIS A 58 8.61 -2.14 5.61
N ASN A 59 7.93 -2.86 4.75
CA ASN A 59 8.23 -2.92 3.33
C ASN A 59 7.02 -2.41 2.54
N ARG A 60 7.28 -1.60 1.54
CA ARG A 60 6.27 -1.17 0.56
C ARG A 60 6.72 -1.53 -0.83
N LEU A 61 5.84 -2.19 -1.57
CA LEU A 61 6.03 -2.55 -2.97
C LEU A 61 4.99 -1.80 -3.79
N ARG A 62 5.44 -1.22 -4.90
CA ARG A 62 4.58 -0.56 -5.88
C ARG A 62 4.81 -1.17 -7.25
N PHE A 63 3.73 -1.60 -7.85
CA PHE A 63 3.65 -2.07 -9.20
C PHE A 63 2.76 -1.13 -10.01
N LYS A 64 3.25 -0.66 -11.16
CA LYS A 64 2.50 0.15 -12.11
C LYS A 64 2.60 -0.50 -13.48
N ALA A 65 1.47 -0.68 -14.16
CA ALA A 65 1.40 -1.16 -15.53
C ALA A 65 0.69 -0.11 -16.40
N ASP A 66 1.37 0.40 -17.41
CA ASP A 66 0.81 1.29 -18.41
C ASP A 66 0.40 0.46 -19.65
N PHE A 67 -0.90 0.19 -19.81
CA PHE A 67 -1.42 -0.60 -20.94
C PHE A 67 -1.37 0.18 -22.25
N ASN A 68 -1.62 1.48 -22.18
CA ASN A 68 -1.48 2.44 -23.26
C ASN A 68 -1.37 3.86 -22.68
N ASN A 69 -1.28 4.88 -23.54
CA ASN A 69 -1.14 6.28 -23.13
C ASN A 69 -2.31 6.82 -22.29
N LYS A 70 -3.42 6.09 -22.18
CA LYS A 70 -4.62 6.51 -21.45
C LYS A 70 -4.97 5.62 -20.28
N LEU A 71 -4.61 4.34 -20.32
CA LEU A 71 -5.01 3.34 -19.33
C LEU A 71 -3.81 2.80 -18.59
N SER A 72 -3.84 2.89 -17.25
CA SER A 72 -2.85 2.29 -16.35
C SER A 72 -3.50 1.60 -15.16
N ALA A 73 -2.79 0.63 -14.60
CA ALA A 73 -3.11 -0.01 -13.33
C ALA A 73 -2.00 0.28 -12.31
N ILE A 74 -2.39 0.51 -11.07
CA ILE A 74 -1.47 0.74 -9.96
C ILE A 74 -1.88 -0.15 -8.81
N VAL A 75 -0.91 -0.91 -8.29
CA VAL A 75 -1.07 -1.75 -7.09
C VAL A 75 0.07 -1.41 -6.12
N GLU A 76 -0.27 -1.07 -4.89
CA GLU A 76 0.69 -0.82 -3.83
C GLU A 76 0.36 -1.71 -2.64
N MET A 77 1.33 -2.49 -2.20
CA MET A 77 1.22 -3.40 -1.08
C MET A 77 2.15 -2.97 0.04
N ARG A 78 1.63 -2.95 1.26
CA ARG A 78 2.37 -2.69 2.49
C ARG A 78 2.50 -3.98 3.28
N ASN A 79 3.74 -4.33 3.59
CA ASN A 79 4.04 -5.50 4.41
C ASN A 79 4.70 -5.03 5.70
N ARG A 80 4.28 -5.59 6.83
CA ARG A 80 4.78 -5.26 8.16
C ARG A 80 5.12 -6.52 8.93
N VAL A 81 6.27 -6.51 9.59
CA VAL A 81 6.73 -7.58 10.46
C VAL A 81 6.99 -6.98 11.83
N PHE A 82 6.15 -7.31 12.79
CA PHE A 82 6.26 -6.86 14.19
C PHE A 82 6.87 -7.98 15.02
N PHE A 83 7.87 -7.67 15.82
CA PHE A 83 8.46 -8.62 16.76
C PHE A 83 9.11 -7.88 17.93
N GLY A 84 9.00 -8.46 19.13
CA GLY A 84 9.55 -7.89 20.33
C GLY A 84 8.72 -8.17 21.57
N GLN A 85 9.04 -7.43 22.62
CA GLN A 85 8.38 -7.60 23.92
C GLN A 85 6.97 -7.01 23.93
N GLY A 86 6.73 -5.86 23.31
CA GLY A 86 5.41 -5.25 23.23
C GLY A 86 4.46 -6.06 22.34
N THR A 87 4.97 -6.66 21.25
CA THR A 87 4.23 -7.63 20.44
C THR A 87 3.74 -8.79 21.32
N ASN A 88 4.61 -9.32 22.19
CA ASN A 88 4.24 -10.39 23.12
C ASN A 88 3.21 -9.95 24.18
N LEU A 89 3.20 -8.68 24.55
CA LEU A 89 2.25 -8.11 25.52
C LEU A 89 0.88 -7.78 24.89
N ASN A 90 0.79 -7.76 23.57
CA ASN A 90 -0.44 -7.47 22.83
C ASN A 90 -0.88 -8.68 21.97
N PRO A 91 -1.55 -9.68 22.55
CA PRO A 91 -1.98 -10.88 21.83
C PRO A 91 -3.04 -10.61 20.75
N GLU A 92 -3.71 -9.46 20.77
CA GLU A 92 -4.71 -9.05 19.79
C GLU A 92 -4.11 -8.22 18.63
N LEU A 93 -2.79 -8.05 18.59
CA LEU A 93 -2.14 -7.19 17.59
C LEU A 93 -2.46 -7.62 16.17
N GLY A 94 -2.40 -8.91 15.87
CA GLY A 94 -2.74 -9.44 14.55
C GLY A 94 -4.15 -9.06 14.13
N LYS A 95 -5.11 -9.23 15.01
CA LYS A 95 -6.51 -8.91 14.78
C LYS A 95 -6.75 -7.40 14.59
N ILE A 96 -6.06 -6.56 15.38
CA ILE A 96 -6.12 -5.09 15.24
C ILE A 96 -5.54 -4.64 13.89
N LEU A 97 -4.48 -5.31 13.42
CA LEU A 97 -3.84 -4.99 12.15
C LEU A 97 -4.66 -5.44 10.94
N ASP A 98 -5.48 -6.48 11.10
CA ASP A 98 -6.32 -7.06 10.05
C ASP A 98 -7.65 -6.32 9.86
N ASP A 99 -7.89 -5.25 10.61
CA ASP A 99 -9.07 -4.41 10.50
C ASP A 99 -8.95 -3.50 9.25
N ASP A 100 -9.46 -4.00 8.12
CA ASP A 100 -9.53 -3.23 6.87
C ASP A 100 -10.84 -2.46 6.78
N ILE A 101 -10.74 -1.13 6.83
CA ILE A 101 -11.90 -0.22 6.76
C ILE A 101 -12.49 -0.08 5.34
N GLY A 102 -11.90 -0.73 4.32
CA GLY A 102 -12.39 -0.71 2.95
C GLY A 102 -13.68 -1.52 2.75
N SER A 103 -14.35 -1.32 1.61
CA SER A 103 -15.52 -2.12 1.20
C SER A 103 -15.13 -3.55 0.83
N PHE A 104 -13.89 -3.74 0.41
CA PHE A 104 -13.28 -5.04 0.13
C PHE A 104 -12.17 -5.28 1.14
N ASP A 105 -12.18 -6.46 1.76
CA ASP A 105 -11.09 -6.88 2.62
C ASP A 105 -9.85 -7.21 1.77
N LEU A 106 -8.88 -6.33 1.81
CA LEU A 106 -7.59 -6.45 1.12
C LEU A 106 -6.43 -6.60 2.11
N SER A 107 -6.75 -6.91 3.37
CA SER A 107 -5.81 -7.23 4.46
C SER A 107 -5.55 -8.73 4.55
N LEU A 108 -4.40 -9.10 5.04
CA LEU A 108 -4.00 -10.50 5.24
C LEU A 108 -3.01 -10.61 6.39
N ILE A 109 -3.35 -11.39 7.40
CA ILE A 109 -2.40 -11.87 8.39
C ILE A 109 -1.71 -13.12 7.84
N VAL A 110 -0.42 -12.98 7.53
CA VAL A 110 0.42 -14.08 7.03
C VAL A 110 0.86 -15.00 8.16
N HIS A 111 1.17 -14.39 9.31
CA HIS A 111 1.56 -15.10 10.53
C HIS A 111 1.13 -14.29 11.76
N ASP A 112 0.57 -15.00 12.75
CA ASP A 112 0.18 -14.43 14.03
C ASP A 112 0.63 -15.36 15.15
N SER A 113 1.57 -14.88 15.94
CA SER A 113 2.03 -15.53 17.15
C SER A 113 2.34 -14.48 18.22
N ARG A 114 2.52 -14.92 19.46
CA ARG A 114 2.83 -14.01 20.58
C ARG A 114 4.08 -13.16 20.37
N THR A 115 5.06 -13.64 19.60
CA THR A 115 6.37 -12.99 19.45
C THR A 115 6.60 -12.41 18.05
N LEU A 116 5.75 -12.76 17.09
CA LEU A 116 5.91 -12.36 15.69
C LEU A 116 4.54 -12.22 15.02
N VAL A 117 4.26 -11.06 14.47
CA VAL A 117 3.09 -10.82 13.62
C VAL A 117 3.56 -10.34 12.25
N VAL A 118 3.08 -11.02 11.21
CA VAL A 118 3.36 -10.67 9.81
C VAL A 118 2.05 -10.32 9.12
N HIS A 119 1.93 -9.07 8.70
CA HIS A 119 0.75 -8.50 8.10
C HIS A 119 1.05 -7.93 6.72
N SER A 120 0.13 -8.09 5.78
CA SER A 120 0.19 -7.52 4.44
C SER A 120 -1.16 -6.91 4.07
N ILE A 121 -1.16 -5.74 3.44
CA ILE A 121 -2.37 -5.08 2.97
C ILE A 121 -2.12 -4.41 1.62
N PHE A 122 -3.11 -4.46 0.72
CA PHE A 122 -3.10 -3.64 -0.48
C PHE A 122 -3.64 -2.26 -0.14
N ASP A 123 -2.73 -1.32 0.07
CA ASP A 123 -3.06 0.07 0.35
C ASP A 123 -3.71 0.78 -0.85
N ARG A 124 -3.31 0.38 -2.06
CA ARG A 124 -3.84 0.91 -3.31
C ARG A 124 -3.93 -0.19 -4.35
N ALA A 125 -5.07 -0.26 -5.01
CA ALA A 125 -5.32 -1.18 -6.12
C ALA A 125 -6.40 -0.55 -7.00
N PHE A 126 -5.99 0.19 -8.05
CA PHE A 126 -6.94 0.92 -8.89
C PHE A 126 -6.52 0.95 -10.36
N LEU A 127 -7.52 1.06 -11.21
CA LEU A 127 -7.39 1.39 -12.61
C LEU A 127 -7.56 2.89 -12.80
N LYS A 128 -6.74 3.46 -13.65
CA LYS A 128 -6.75 4.86 -14.02
C LYS A 128 -6.88 4.98 -15.54
N TYR A 129 -7.91 5.70 -15.97
CA TYR A 129 -8.06 6.12 -17.36
C TYR A 129 -7.95 7.65 -17.44
N SER A 130 -7.05 8.15 -18.30
CA SER A 130 -6.81 9.57 -18.49
C SER A 130 -7.07 9.96 -19.94
N SER A 131 -7.87 11.00 -20.13
CA SER A 131 -8.09 11.67 -21.41
C SER A 131 -7.54 13.11 -21.31
N GLU A 132 -7.60 13.89 -22.38
CA GLU A 132 -7.14 15.27 -22.37
C GLU A 132 -7.91 16.17 -21.40
N LYS A 133 -9.22 15.90 -21.23
CA LYS A 133 -10.13 16.74 -20.43
C LYS A 133 -10.66 16.07 -19.16
N TRP A 134 -10.45 14.77 -18.99
CA TRP A 134 -10.97 14.08 -17.81
C TRP A 134 -10.14 12.86 -17.42
N GLU A 135 -10.24 12.52 -16.17
CA GLU A 135 -9.61 11.36 -15.55
C GLU A 135 -10.64 10.55 -14.75
N LEU A 136 -10.58 9.23 -14.89
CA LEU A 136 -11.40 8.30 -14.13
C LEU A 136 -10.49 7.34 -13.39
N ARG A 137 -10.73 7.15 -12.09
CA ARG A 137 -10.08 6.11 -11.28
C ARG A 137 -11.12 5.27 -10.60
N ILE A 138 -10.91 3.94 -10.60
CA ILE A 138 -11.79 2.97 -9.95
C ILE A 138 -10.96 1.99 -9.14
N GLY A 139 -11.35 1.76 -7.89
CA GLY A 139 -10.72 0.86 -6.94
C GLY A 139 -10.18 1.58 -5.72
N ARG A 140 -9.32 0.88 -4.95
CA ARG A 140 -8.70 1.42 -3.74
C ARG A 140 -7.65 2.45 -4.08
N GLN A 141 -7.89 3.69 -3.72
CA GLN A 141 -7.06 4.83 -4.06
C GLN A 141 -6.98 5.83 -2.91
N ARG A 142 -5.92 6.62 -2.89
CA ARG A 142 -5.83 7.74 -1.97
C ARG A 142 -6.65 8.93 -2.49
N ILE A 143 -7.58 9.40 -1.69
CA ILE A 143 -8.30 10.66 -1.90
C ILE A 143 -7.87 11.62 -0.78
N ASN A 144 -7.27 12.72 -1.17
CA ASN A 144 -6.76 13.71 -0.24
C ASN A 144 -7.15 15.11 -0.73
N TRP A 145 -8.15 15.67 -0.11
CA TRP A 145 -8.59 17.05 -0.34
C TRP A 145 -8.00 18.03 0.69
N GLY A 146 -7.27 17.48 1.63
CA GLY A 146 -6.67 18.24 2.70
C GLY A 146 -5.28 18.74 2.43
N VAL A 147 -4.98 19.95 2.86
CA VAL A 147 -3.69 20.61 2.73
C VAL A 147 -2.89 20.56 4.04
N ASN A 148 -3.55 20.49 5.19
CA ASN A 148 -2.92 20.52 6.50
C ASN A 148 -2.46 19.10 6.95
N LEU A 149 -1.33 19.04 7.68
CA LEU A 149 -0.74 17.79 8.13
C LEU A 149 -1.44 17.20 9.35
N ALA A 150 -1.83 18.02 10.32
CA ALA A 150 -2.27 17.52 11.61
C ALA A 150 -3.80 17.38 11.72
N TRP A 151 -4.54 18.37 11.27
CA TRP A 151 -5.99 18.35 11.29
C TRP A 151 -6.53 19.06 10.07
N ASN A 152 -7.45 18.40 9.37
CA ASN A 152 -7.99 18.91 8.13
C ASN A 152 -9.47 18.58 8.01
N PRO A 153 -10.36 19.55 8.12
CA PRO A 153 -11.80 19.34 8.00
C PRO A 153 -12.24 18.81 6.63
N ASN A 154 -11.41 19.00 5.60
CA ASN A 154 -11.68 18.49 4.24
C ASN A 154 -11.20 17.04 4.02
N ASP A 155 -10.63 16.41 5.05
CA ASP A 155 -10.17 15.03 4.98
C ASP A 155 -11.29 14.06 5.37
N LEU A 156 -12.26 13.94 4.47
CA LEU A 156 -13.50 13.20 4.71
C LEU A 156 -13.34 11.70 4.64
N PHE A 157 -12.30 11.20 3.97
CA PHE A 157 -12.19 9.77 3.66
C PHE A 157 -11.25 9.03 4.63
N ASN A 158 -10.10 9.59 4.93
CA ASN A 158 -9.15 8.99 5.87
C ASN A 158 -8.35 10.06 6.58
N ALA A 159 -8.60 10.24 7.87
CA ALA A 159 -7.80 11.10 8.71
C ALA A 159 -6.37 10.55 8.84
N TYR A 160 -5.40 11.46 8.79
CA TYR A 160 -4.01 11.10 9.07
C TYR A 160 -3.87 10.72 10.55
N SER A 161 -3.37 9.51 10.82
CA SER A 161 -3.05 9.10 12.18
C SER A 161 -1.67 9.62 12.57
N LEU A 162 -1.63 10.56 13.51
CA LEU A 162 -0.38 11.08 14.10
C LEU A 162 0.36 10.03 14.94
N ILE A 163 -0.32 8.92 15.29
CA ILE A 163 0.22 7.86 16.14
C ILE A 163 0.84 6.74 15.31
N ASP A 164 0.52 6.66 14.02
CA ASP A 164 1.05 5.66 13.10
C ASP A 164 2.39 6.15 12.51
N PHE A 165 3.46 6.03 13.28
CA PHE A 165 4.80 6.52 12.93
C PHE A 165 5.44 5.77 11.75
N ASP A 166 4.98 4.57 11.43
CA ASP A 166 5.48 3.78 10.30
C ASP A 166 4.80 4.15 8.98
N TYR A 167 3.67 4.87 9.04
CA TYR A 167 2.85 5.18 7.89
C TYR A 167 2.70 6.69 7.68
N GLN A 168 3.60 7.26 6.89
CA GLN A 168 3.61 8.69 6.54
C GLN A 168 2.53 9.06 5.52
N GLU A 169 1.88 8.08 4.93
CA GLU A 169 0.84 8.29 3.94
C GLU A 169 -0.52 7.90 4.51
N ARG A 170 -1.59 8.42 3.90
CA ARG A 170 -2.96 8.03 4.24
C ARG A 170 -3.32 6.72 3.57
N SER A 171 -4.06 5.85 4.25
CA SER A 171 -4.60 4.63 3.68
C SER A 171 -5.51 4.92 2.48
N GLY A 172 -5.63 3.97 1.57
CA GLY A 172 -6.54 4.04 0.45
C GLY A 172 -7.99 3.81 0.89
N VAL A 173 -8.94 4.35 0.09
CA VAL A 173 -10.37 4.08 0.18
C VAL A 173 -10.85 3.46 -1.13
N ASP A 174 -11.85 2.60 -1.05
CA ASP A 174 -12.51 2.03 -2.23
C ASP A 174 -13.47 3.07 -2.79
N ALA A 175 -13.17 3.59 -3.99
CA ALA A 175 -13.90 4.69 -4.58
C ALA A 175 -13.89 4.67 -6.12
N LEU A 176 -14.90 5.32 -6.67
CA LEU A 176 -14.93 5.81 -8.03
C LEU A 176 -14.66 7.32 -8.00
N ARG A 177 -13.58 7.76 -8.63
CA ARG A 177 -13.19 9.17 -8.69
C ARG A 177 -13.21 9.63 -10.14
N PHE A 178 -13.99 10.66 -10.42
CA PHE A 178 -14.04 11.33 -11.72
C PHE A 178 -13.57 12.77 -11.56
N GLN A 179 -12.64 13.19 -12.42
CA GLN A 179 -12.13 14.55 -12.44
C GLN A 179 -12.23 15.11 -13.85
N TYR A 180 -12.80 16.30 -13.98
CA TYR A 180 -12.91 17.02 -15.23
C TYR A 180 -12.10 18.32 -15.18
N TYR A 181 -11.22 18.51 -16.14
CA TYR A 181 -10.36 19.70 -16.25
C TYR A 181 -11.10 20.78 -17.03
N THR A 182 -11.46 21.87 -16.35
CA THR A 182 -12.18 23.01 -16.92
C THR A 182 -11.23 24.03 -17.54
N GLY A 183 -9.93 24.01 -17.19
CA GLY A 183 -8.87 24.84 -17.68
C GLY A 183 -7.51 24.30 -17.25
N GLU A 184 -6.43 25.03 -17.57
CA GLU A 184 -5.06 24.59 -17.22
C GLU A 184 -4.81 24.45 -15.71
N MET A 185 -5.48 25.26 -14.88
CA MET A 185 -5.32 25.28 -13.42
C MET A 185 -6.65 25.04 -12.67
N SER A 186 -7.70 24.61 -13.36
CA SER A 186 -9.01 24.40 -12.74
C SER A 186 -9.58 23.03 -13.10
N SER A 187 -10.17 22.38 -12.10
CA SER A 187 -10.84 21.10 -12.27
C SER A 187 -12.02 20.96 -11.32
N ILE A 188 -12.95 20.12 -11.70
CA ILE A 188 -14.08 19.67 -10.88
C ILE A 188 -13.87 18.17 -10.63
N GLU A 189 -13.99 17.79 -9.38
CA GLU A 189 -13.86 16.41 -8.94
C GLU A 189 -15.15 15.94 -8.25
#